data_a86a2e23d0838176a7b195d1dbf81d3c
#
_entry.id   a86a2e23d0838176a7b195d1dbf81d3c
#
_cell.length_a   1.000
_cell.length_b   1.000
_cell.length_c   1.000
_cell.angle_alpha   90.00
_cell.angle_beta   90.00
_cell.angle_gamma   90.00
#
_symmetry.space_group_name_H-M   'P 1'
#
loop_
_entity.id
_entity.type
_entity.pdbx_description
1 polymer ?
#
loop_
_entity_poly.entity_id
_entity_poly.type
_entity_poly.pdbx_seq_one_letter_code
_entity_poly.pdbx_strand_id
1 'polypeptide(L)'
;THLHADHLTALGALRDQTSCVTVMGKQSSVNVVSMRVDDGDKIEIDGVSLDVMYTPGHTDDSYCFYRPGMVFTGDTLLIRGSGRTDFQNGNAEIAYESIFNKLLVLPEDTFVYPGHDYKGDTVSTIGEEKAFNPRLQVRSKQEYVSIMGSLGLASPKMMDVVVPANQE
;
A
#
# COMPACT_ATOMS: atom_id res chain seq x y z
N THR A 1 3.39 1.99 -5.31
CA THR A 1 3.24 1.85 -3.85
C THR A 1 4.18 0.80 -3.26
N HIS A 2 4.34 -0.36 -3.89
CA HIS A 2 5.18 -1.47 -3.41
C HIS A 2 5.47 -2.45 -4.55
N LEU A 3 6.47 -3.31 -4.36
CA LEU A 3 6.76 -4.45 -5.23
C LEU A 3 5.85 -5.62 -4.86
N HIS A 4 5.06 -6.14 -5.79
CA HIS A 4 4.15 -7.24 -5.52
C HIS A 4 4.22 -8.37 -6.55
N ALA A 5 3.54 -9.48 -6.24
CA ALA A 5 3.65 -10.77 -6.93
C ALA A 5 2.43 -11.16 -7.75
N ASP A 6 1.38 -10.35 -7.79
CA ASP A 6 0.10 -10.69 -8.41
C ASP A 6 -0.02 -10.25 -9.87
N HIS A 7 0.87 -9.34 -10.32
CA HIS A 7 0.92 -8.87 -11.70
C HIS A 7 2.32 -8.39 -12.10
N LEU A 8 2.60 -8.39 -13.40
CA LEU A 8 3.76 -7.71 -13.97
C LEU A 8 3.46 -6.22 -14.13
N THR A 9 4.35 -5.38 -13.62
CA THR A 9 4.20 -3.93 -13.75
C THR A 9 4.48 -3.45 -15.18
N ALA A 10 3.71 -2.46 -15.63
CA ALA A 10 4.00 -1.75 -16.89
C ALA A 10 4.99 -0.57 -16.72
N LEU A 11 5.60 -0.42 -15.54
CA LEU A 11 6.40 0.76 -15.17
C LEU A 11 7.56 1.01 -16.16
N GLY A 12 8.32 -0.04 -16.48
CA GLY A 12 9.41 0.03 -17.46
C GLY A 12 8.94 0.41 -18.86
N ALA A 13 7.89 -0.25 -19.35
CA ALA A 13 7.31 0.04 -20.66
C ALA A 13 6.76 1.48 -20.77
N LEU A 14 6.11 1.97 -19.72
CA LEU A 14 5.63 3.36 -19.66
C LEU A 14 6.80 4.35 -19.68
N ARG A 15 7.83 4.12 -18.88
CA ARG A 15 9.04 4.95 -18.88
C ARG A 15 9.66 5.02 -20.27
N ASP A 16 9.83 3.87 -20.92
CA ASP A 16 10.50 3.79 -22.21
C ASP A 16 9.69 4.46 -23.34
N GLN A 17 8.35 4.40 -23.27
CA GLN A 17 7.47 5.02 -24.25
C GLN A 17 7.24 6.52 -24.03
N THR A 18 7.23 6.97 -22.78
CA THR A 18 6.80 8.33 -22.43
C THR A 18 7.91 9.19 -21.82
N SER A 19 9.06 8.59 -21.48
CA SER A 19 10.13 9.23 -20.72
C SER A 19 9.67 9.77 -19.35
N CYS A 20 8.61 9.17 -18.77
CA CYS A 20 8.13 9.58 -17.47
C CYS A 20 9.13 9.24 -16.35
N VAL A 21 9.12 10.04 -15.29
CA VAL A 21 9.86 9.73 -14.07
C VAL A 21 9.13 8.60 -13.33
N THR A 22 9.83 7.50 -13.07
CA THR A 22 9.33 6.39 -12.30
C THR A 22 9.80 6.51 -10.84
N VAL A 23 8.90 6.27 -9.89
CA VAL A 23 9.16 6.51 -8.46
C VAL A 23 8.88 5.24 -7.65
N MET A 24 9.78 4.88 -6.76
CA MET A 24 9.59 3.82 -5.76
C MET A 24 10.13 4.25 -4.40
N GLY A 25 9.65 3.61 -3.35
CA GLY A 25 10.18 3.77 -2.02
C GLY A 25 11.64 3.34 -1.92
N LYS A 26 12.39 3.95 -1.02
CA LYS A 26 13.82 3.71 -0.80
C LYS A 26 14.11 2.26 -0.40
N GLN A 27 13.18 1.60 0.30
CA GLN A 27 13.29 0.23 0.77
C GLN A 27 13.06 -0.81 -0.33
N SER A 28 12.48 -0.41 -1.46
CA SER A 28 12.23 -1.33 -2.56
C SER A 28 13.52 -1.82 -3.21
N SER A 29 13.58 -3.10 -3.54
CA SER A 29 14.70 -3.73 -4.25
C SER A 29 14.67 -3.50 -5.78
N VAL A 30 13.64 -2.82 -6.30
CA VAL A 30 13.51 -2.51 -7.74
C VAL A 30 14.67 -1.62 -8.19
N ASN A 31 15.39 -2.00 -9.26
CA ASN A 31 16.57 -1.29 -9.72
C ASN A 31 16.31 -0.27 -10.85
N VAL A 32 15.20 -0.43 -11.56
CA VAL A 32 14.89 0.30 -12.80
C VAL A 32 14.02 1.54 -12.57
N VAL A 33 14.19 2.25 -11.47
CA VAL A 33 13.43 3.46 -11.14
C VAL A 33 14.27 4.71 -11.26
N SER A 34 13.63 5.81 -11.70
CA SER A 34 14.29 7.11 -11.89
C SER A 34 14.55 7.84 -10.58
N MET A 35 13.67 7.67 -9.59
CA MET A 35 13.70 8.40 -8.32
C MET A 35 13.30 7.49 -7.16
N ARG A 36 13.96 7.64 -6.03
CA ARG A 36 13.59 7.00 -4.77
C ARG A 36 13.12 8.03 -3.77
N VAL A 37 12.08 7.68 -3.02
CA VAL A 37 11.46 8.53 -1.99
C VAL A 37 11.51 7.84 -0.63
N ASP A 38 11.54 8.64 0.42
CA ASP A 38 11.52 8.19 1.82
C ASP A 38 10.32 8.77 2.56
N ASP A 39 10.09 8.30 3.79
CA ASP A 39 9.01 8.80 4.66
C ASP A 39 9.16 10.32 4.90
N GLY A 40 8.09 11.05 4.68
CA GLY A 40 8.07 12.51 4.83
C GLY A 40 8.53 13.31 3.62
N ASP A 41 9.01 12.66 2.56
CA ASP A 41 9.30 13.34 1.29
C ASP A 41 8.01 13.87 0.64
N LYS A 42 8.19 14.72 -0.38
CA LYS A 42 7.10 15.21 -1.23
C LYS A 42 7.40 14.92 -2.70
N ILE A 43 6.35 14.52 -3.42
CA ILE A 43 6.39 14.41 -4.88
C ILE A 43 5.58 15.56 -5.46
N GLU A 44 6.22 16.40 -6.26
CA GLU A 44 5.57 17.52 -6.93
C GLU A 44 5.30 17.19 -8.39
N ILE A 45 4.04 17.32 -8.82
CA ILE A 45 3.60 17.05 -10.19
C ILE A 45 2.68 18.20 -10.64
N ASP A 46 3.18 19.11 -11.48
CA ASP A 46 2.40 20.20 -12.08
C ASP A 46 1.54 21.01 -11.06
N GLY A 47 2.13 21.32 -9.90
CA GLY A 47 1.47 22.04 -8.82
C GLY A 47 0.60 21.20 -7.89
N VAL A 48 0.61 19.88 -8.08
CA VAL A 48 0.04 18.92 -7.14
C VAL A 48 1.15 18.36 -6.27
N SER A 49 1.04 18.47 -4.94
CA SER A 49 1.96 17.89 -3.97
C SER A 49 1.37 16.63 -3.36
N LEU A 50 2.17 15.57 -3.33
CA LEU A 50 1.86 14.31 -2.64
C LEU A 50 2.84 14.12 -1.49
N ASP A 51 2.35 14.02 -0.28
CA ASP A 51 3.13 13.63 0.89
C ASP A 51 3.39 12.12 0.84
N VAL A 52 4.65 11.73 0.99
CA VAL A 52 5.10 10.35 0.95
C VAL A 52 5.05 9.75 2.36
N MET A 53 4.36 8.65 2.52
CA MET A 53 4.18 7.97 3.81
C MET A 53 4.70 6.54 3.70
N TYR A 54 5.78 6.20 4.41
CA TYR A 54 6.24 4.82 4.52
C TYR A 54 5.29 4.03 5.42
N THR A 55 4.62 3.03 4.86
CA THR A 55 3.56 2.26 5.52
C THR A 55 3.80 0.75 5.38
N PRO A 56 4.91 0.22 5.90
CA PRO A 56 5.24 -1.20 5.80
C PRO A 56 4.24 -2.07 6.55
N GLY A 57 4.23 -3.36 6.20
CA GLY A 57 3.45 -4.38 6.88
C GLY A 57 2.73 -5.34 5.93
N HIS A 58 2.18 -4.88 4.80
CA HIS A 58 1.80 -5.75 3.70
C HIS A 58 3.05 -6.29 3.00
N THR A 59 3.94 -5.40 2.60
CA THR A 59 5.33 -5.66 2.25
C THR A 59 6.23 -4.73 3.05
N ASP A 60 7.54 -4.99 3.09
CA ASP A 60 8.52 -4.13 3.75
C ASP A 60 8.83 -2.85 2.98
N ASP A 61 8.45 -2.78 1.69
CA ASP A 61 8.62 -1.61 0.82
C ASP A 61 7.31 -0.84 0.54
N SER A 62 6.25 -1.09 1.31
CA SER A 62 4.94 -0.44 1.09
C SER A 62 4.93 1.04 1.44
N TYR A 63 4.35 1.84 0.54
CA TYR A 63 4.15 3.27 0.69
C TYR A 63 2.74 3.71 0.35
N CYS A 64 2.25 4.73 1.05
CA CYS A 64 1.04 5.47 0.71
C CYS A 64 1.41 6.88 0.27
N PHE A 65 0.54 7.51 -0.53
CA PHE A 65 0.72 8.87 -1.00
C PHE A 65 -0.51 9.69 -0.65
N TYR A 66 -0.31 10.75 0.11
CA TYR A 66 -1.39 11.58 0.63
C TYR A 66 -1.35 12.98 0.04
N ARG A 67 -2.53 13.53 -0.21
CA ARG A 67 -2.75 14.97 -0.36
C ARG A 67 -4.07 15.34 0.35
N PRO A 68 -4.28 16.62 0.72
CA PRO A 68 -5.55 17.00 1.34
C PRO A 68 -6.77 16.50 0.56
N GLY A 69 -7.61 15.73 1.24
CA GLY A 69 -8.84 15.12 0.70
C GLY A 69 -8.69 13.75 0.05
N MET A 70 -7.49 13.21 -0.17
CA MET A 70 -7.32 11.87 -0.73
C MET A 70 -6.02 11.20 -0.33
N VAL A 71 -6.04 9.86 -0.22
CA VAL A 71 -4.86 9.02 0.04
C VAL A 71 -4.88 7.79 -0.87
N PHE A 72 -3.76 7.52 -1.52
CA PHE A 72 -3.51 6.32 -2.33
C PHE A 72 -2.78 5.31 -1.44
N THR A 73 -3.49 4.25 -1.05
CA THR A 73 -3.03 3.36 0.03
C THR A 73 -2.34 2.09 -0.45
N GLY A 74 -2.29 1.86 -1.79
CA GLY A 74 -1.81 0.58 -2.29
C GLY A 74 -2.57 -0.55 -1.58
N ASP A 75 -1.83 -1.54 -1.08
CA ASP A 75 -2.41 -2.66 -0.32
C ASP A 75 -2.24 -2.54 1.20
N THR A 76 -1.78 -1.39 1.69
CA THR A 76 -1.74 -1.16 3.14
C THR A 76 -3.16 -1.14 3.73
N LEU A 77 -4.07 -0.37 3.10
CA LEU A 77 -5.48 -0.30 3.48
C LEU A 77 -6.35 -0.49 2.24
N LEU A 78 -7.25 -1.46 2.29
CA LEU A 78 -8.25 -1.76 1.27
C LEU A 78 -9.64 -1.37 1.78
N ILE A 79 -10.61 -1.24 0.86
CA ILE A 79 -12.00 -0.98 1.27
C ILE A 79 -12.54 -2.21 2.00
N ARG A 80 -12.92 -2.03 3.25
CA ARG A 80 -13.38 -3.09 4.17
C ARG A 80 -12.36 -4.23 4.33
N GLY A 81 -11.05 -3.89 4.26
CA GLY A 81 -9.96 -4.83 4.40
C GLY A 81 -8.60 -4.16 4.56
N SER A 82 -7.57 -4.95 4.54
CA SER A 82 -6.15 -4.55 4.45
C SER A 82 -5.38 -5.59 3.64
N GLY A 83 -4.20 -5.27 3.16
CA GLY A 83 -3.33 -6.26 2.55
C GLY A 83 -3.00 -7.40 3.52
N ARG A 84 -2.69 -8.57 2.98
CA ARG A 84 -2.16 -9.70 3.75
C ARG A 84 -0.77 -9.35 4.29
N THR A 85 -0.35 -10.04 5.34
CA THR A 85 0.91 -9.75 6.03
C THR A 85 1.80 -11.00 6.19
N ASP A 86 1.48 -12.07 5.47
CA ASP A 86 2.10 -13.39 5.57
C ASP A 86 3.06 -13.71 4.39
N PHE A 87 3.35 -12.71 3.52
CA PHE A 87 4.27 -12.83 2.38
C PHE A 87 5.20 -11.62 2.27
N GLN A 88 6.29 -11.76 1.49
CA GLN A 88 7.22 -10.69 1.08
C GLN A 88 7.64 -9.78 2.24
N ASN A 89 8.15 -10.37 3.32
CA ASN A 89 8.54 -9.66 4.54
C ASN A 89 7.37 -8.91 5.21
N GLY A 90 6.13 -9.34 4.96
CA GLY A 90 4.94 -8.82 5.62
C GLY A 90 4.99 -9.04 7.13
N ASN A 91 4.37 -8.14 7.88
CA ASN A 91 4.32 -8.19 9.34
C ASN A 91 3.06 -7.51 9.86
N ALA A 92 2.21 -8.27 10.55
CA ALA A 92 0.93 -7.78 11.02
C ALA A 92 1.06 -6.71 12.13
N GLU A 93 2.08 -6.78 12.99
CA GLU A 93 2.30 -5.75 14.01
C GLU A 93 2.69 -4.41 13.38
N ILE A 94 3.57 -4.46 12.37
CA ILE A 94 4.00 -3.28 11.62
C ILE A 94 2.85 -2.72 10.79
N ALA A 95 2.03 -3.59 10.16
CA ALA A 95 0.83 -3.17 9.44
C ALA A 95 -0.15 -2.44 10.34
N TYR A 96 -0.34 -2.92 11.57
CA TYR A 96 -1.14 -2.22 12.58
C TYR A 96 -0.62 -0.80 12.82
N GLU A 97 0.68 -0.63 13.08
CA GLU A 97 1.27 0.70 13.30
C GLU A 97 1.09 1.61 12.07
N SER A 98 1.31 1.10 10.87
CA SER A 98 1.12 1.86 9.63
C SER A 98 -0.33 2.31 9.46
N ILE A 99 -1.29 1.44 9.69
CA ILE A 99 -2.71 1.76 9.54
C ILE A 99 -3.19 2.70 10.65
N PHE A 100 -3.01 2.31 11.91
CA PHE A 100 -3.62 3.02 13.05
C PHE A 100 -2.93 4.35 13.37
N ASN A 101 -1.60 4.43 13.21
CA ASN A 101 -0.84 5.63 13.58
C ASN A 101 -0.53 6.57 12.42
N LYS A 102 -0.66 6.11 11.16
CA LYS A 102 -0.40 6.95 9.98
C LYS A 102 -1.66 7.20 9.15
N LEU A 103 -2.45 6.18 8.83
CA LEU A 103 -3.61 6.35 7.95
C LEU A 103 -4.87 6.78 8.70
N LEU A 104 -5.22 6.11 9.79
CA LEU A 104 -6.45 6.42 10.53
C LEU A 104 -6.41 7.74 11.32
N VAL A 105 -5.25 8.42 11.37
CA VAL A 105 -5.14 9.77 11.95
C VAL A 105 -5.41 10.88 10.93
N LEU A 106 -5.53 10.54 9.64
CA LEU A 106 -5.94 11.48 8.59
C LEU A 106 -7.39 11.95 8.82
N PRO A 107 -7.79 13.10 8.26
CA PRO A 107 -9.17 13.58 8.34
C PRO A 107 -10.17 12.52 7.85
N GLU A 108 -11.31 12.41 8.52
CA GLU A 108 -12.30 11.34 8.27
C GLU A 108 -12.95 11.41 6.90
N ASP A 109 -13.02 12.60 6.30
CA ASP A 109 -13.51 12.86 4.94
C ASP A 109 -12.48 12.58 3.84
N THR A 110 -11.25 12.17 4.20
CA THR A 110 -10.22 11.80 3.23
C THR A 110 -10.64 10.55 2.46
N PHE A 111 -10.74 10.67 1.13
CA PHE A 111 -11.02 9.54 0.25
C PHE A 111 -9.85 8.56 0.22
N VAL A 112 -10.17 7.27 0.30
CA VAL A 112 -9.22 6.15 0.24
C VAL A 112 -9.28 5.50 -1.13
N TYR A 113 -8.14 5.52 -1.85
CA TYR A 113 -7.96 4.87 -3.14
C TYR A 113 -6.98 3.71 -2.99
N PRO A 114 -7.46 2.47 -2.86
CA PRO A 114 -6.60 1.29 -2.67
C PRO A 114 -5.99 0.80 -3.99
N GLY A 115 -4.99 -0.08 -3.88
CA GLY A 115 -4.41 -0.77 -5.03
C GLY A 115 -5.30 -1.86 -5.61
N HIS A 116 -6.10 -2.50 -4.76
CA HIS A 116 -7.03 -3.56 -5.15
C HIS A 116 -8.43 -3.34 -4.62
N ASP A 117 -9.40 -3.81 -5.38
CA ASP A 117 -10.77 -4.04 -4.91
C ASP A 117 -11.23 -5.43 -5.35
N TYR A 118 -11.81 -6.19 -4.41
CA TYR A 118 -12.30 -7.55 -4.63
C TYR A 118 -13.82 -7.67 -4.57
N LYS A 119 -14.55 -6.56 -4.40
CA LYS A 119 -15.99 -6.55 -4.14
C LYS A 119 -16.80 -5.62 -5.05
N GLY A 120 -16.15 -4.83 -5.88
CA GLY A 120 -16.78 -3.83 -6.75
C GLY A 120 -16.90 -2.44 -6.09
N ASP A 121 -16.20 -2.22 -4.96
CA ASP A 121 -16.11 -0.93 -4.32
C ASP A 121 -15.00 -0.10 -4.99
N THR A 122 -15.25 1.16 -5.33
CA THR A 122 -14.28 1.98 -6.06
C THR A 122 -13.52 2.96 -5.17
N VAL A 123 -14.15 3.43 -4.11
CA VAL A 123 -13.61 4.43 -3.18
C VAL A 123 -14.31 4.31 -1.82
N SER A 124 -13.59 4.66 -0.77
CA SER A 124 -14.10 4.78 0.60
C SER A 124 -13.56 6.06 1.23
N THR A 125 -13.80 6.27 2.52
CA THR A 125 -13.18 7.34 3.30
C THR A 125 -12.51 6.77 4.55
N ILE A 126 -11.59 7.53 5.14
CA ILE A 126 -10.96 7.16 6.41
C ILE A 126 -12.02 6.94 7.50
N GLY A 127 -13.05 7.78 7.57
CA GLY A 127 -14.16 7.64 8.52
C GLY A 127 -14.96 6.36 8.30
N GLU A 128 -15.26 6.00 7.04
CA GLU A 128 -15.93 4.74 6.73
C GLU A 128 -15.08 3.51 7.08
N GLU A 129 -13.78 3.56 6.80
CA GLU A 129 -12.90 2.45 7.17
C GLU A 129 -12.77 2.31 8.68
N LYS A 130 -12.70 3.40 9.44
CA LYS A 130 -12.78 3.36 10.91
C LYS A 130 -14.06 2.69 11.41
N ALA A 131 -15.19 3.04 10.81
CA ALA A 131 -16.50 2.61 11.29
C ALA A 131 -16.86 1.18 10.85
N PHE A 132 -16.45 0.75 9.65
CA PHE A 132 -17.03 -0.45 9.01
C PHE A 132 -16.01 -1.48 8.52
N ASN A 133 -14.71 -1.19 8.55
CA ASN A 133 -13.72 -2.17 8.14
C ASN A 133 -13.58 -3.27 9.20
N PRO A 134 -13.93 -4.53 8.89
CA PRO A 134 -13.97 -5.60 9.89
C PRO A 134 -12.58 -5.94 10.46
N ARG A 135 -11.49 -5.63 9.74
CA ARG A 135 -10.12 -5.85 10.22
C ARG A 135 -9.66 -4.76 11.20
N LEU A 136 -10.35 -3.61 11.21
CA LEU A 136 -10.02 -2.47 12.07
C LEU A 136 -10.91 -2.37 13.31
N GLN A 137 -11.96 -3.21 13.43
CA GLN A 137 -12.82 -3.30 14.60
C GLN A 137 -12.14 -4.10 15.73
N VAL A 138 -10.99 -3.62 16.18
CA VAL A 138 -10.13 -4.28 17.16
C VAL A 138 -9.85 -3.35 18.34
N ARG A 139 -9.62 -3.93 19.52
CA ARG A 139 -9.33 -3.20 20.76
C ARG A 139 -7.84 -3.11 21.05
N SER A 140 -7.03 -3.90 20.34
CA SER A 140 -5.57 -3.95 20.53
C SER A 140 -4.84 -4.43 19.29
N LYS A 141 -3.53 -4.17 19.26
CA LYS A 141 -2.62 -4.69 18.24
C LYS A 141 -2.65 -6.23 18.20
N GLN A 142 -2.69 -6.88 19.37
CA GLN A 142 -2.73 -8.34 19.46
C GLN A 142 -3.97 -8.94 18.81
N GLU A 143 -5.11 -8.28 18.95
CA GLU A 143 -6.36 -8.70 18.31
C GLU A 143 -6.25 -8.57 16.78
N TYR A 144 -5.71 -7.46 16.28
CA TYR A 144 -5.44 -7.30 14.85
C TYR A 144 -4.50 -8.38 14.31
N VAL A 145 -3.38 -8.64 14.98
CA VAL A 145 -2.42 -9.70 14.61
C VAL A 145 -3.10 -11.07 14.58
N SER A 146 -3.96 -11.38 15.54
CA SER A 146 -4.72 -12.63 15.58
C SER A 146 -5.67 -12.75 14.38
N ILE A 147 -6.38 -11.69 14.02
CA ILE A 147 -7.24 -11.65 12.83
C ILE A 147 -6.41 -11.91 11.57
N MET A 148 -5.30 -11.19 11.41
CA MET A 148 -4.45 -11.33 10.24
C MET A 148 -3.86 -12.74 10.09
N GLY A 149 -3.45 -13.37 11.19
CA GLY A 149 -2.95 -14.74 11.22
C GLY A 149 -4.01 -15.81 10.93
N SER A 150 -5.28 -15.49 11.08
CA SER A 150 -6.40 -16.42 10.86
C SER A 150 -7.01 -16.38 9.45
N LEU A 151 -6.53 -15.51 8.56
CA LEU A 151 -7.16 -15.26 7.25
C LEU A 151 -7.12 -16.49 6.31
N GLY A 152 -6.14 -17.39 6.45
CA GLY A 152 -6.05 -18.64 5.67
C GLY A 152 -6.07 -18.44 4.15
N LEU A 153 -5.43 -17.36 3.66
CA LEU A 153 -5.46 -16.99 2.24
C LEU A 153 -4.58 -17.94 1.41
N ALA A 154 -5.06 -18.31 0.22
CA ALA A 154 -4.26 -19.10 -0.72
C ALA A 154 -2.96 -18.35 -1.10
N SER A 155 -1.90 -19.10 -1.39
CA SER A 155 -0.64 -18.53 -1.87
C SER A 155 -0.82 -17.86 -3.24
N PRO A 156 -0.18 -16.72 -3.49
CA PRO A 156 -0.19 -16.09 -4.82
C PRO A 156 0.37 -17.05 -5.86
N LYS A 157 -0.29 -17.12 -7.02
CA LYS A 157 0.19 -17.93 -8.13
C LYS A 157 1.41 -17.26 -8.78
N MET A 158 2.41 -18.05 -9.17
CA MET A 158 3.59 -17.61 -9.91
C MET A 158 4.45 -16.53 -9.21
N MET A 159 4.40 -16.44 -7.90
CA MET A 159 5.16 -15.46 -7.13
C MET A 159 6.67 -15.52 -7.43
N ASP A 160 7.23 -16.73 -7.57
CA ASP A 160 8.64 -16.97 -7.85
C ASP A 160 9.09 -16.45 -9.23
N VAL A 161 8.14 -16.15 -10.12
CA VAL A 161 8.40 -15.61 -11.46
C VAL A 161 8.13 -14.11 -11.49
N VAL A 162 7.02 -13.67 -10.89
CA VAL A 162 6.54 -12.28 -10.99
C VAL A 162 7.38 -11.33 -10.16
N VAL A 163 7.79 -11.71 -8.94
CA VAL A 163 8.60 -10.84 -8.08
C VAL A 163 9.96 -10.52 -8.71
N PRO A 164 10.77 -11.49 -9.17
CA PRO A 164 12.00 -11.17 -9.89
C PRO A 164 11.79 -10.32 -11.16
N ALA A 165 10.77 -10.65 -11.95
CA ALA A 165 10.47 -9.92 -13.19
C ALA A 165 10.04 -8.45 -12.97
N ASN A 166 9.52 -8.11 -11.79
CA ASN A 166 9.20 -6.74 -11.42
C ASN A 166 10.40 -5.96 -10.84
N GLN A 167 11.54 -6.62 -10.59
CA GLN A 167 12.77 -5.98 -10.09
C GLN A 167 13.68 -5.49 -11.21
N GLU A 168 13.55 -6.06 -12.42
CA GLU A 168 14.34 -5.76 -13.61
C GLU A 168 13.64 -4.73 -14.53
#